data_bab73d97fcfce33e5158f71215ee96b7
#
_entry.id   bab73d97fcfce33e5158f71215ee96b7
#
_cell.length_a   1.000
_cell.length_b   1.000
_cell.length_c   1.000
_cell.angle_alpha   90.00
_cell.angle_beta   90.00
_cell.angle_gamma   90.00
#
_symmetry.space_group_name_H-M   'P 1'
#
loop_
_entity.id
_entity.type
_entity.pdbx_description
1 polymer ?
#
loop_
_entity_poly.entity_id
_entity_poly.type
_entity_poly.pdbx_seq_one_letter_code
_entity_poly.pdbx_strand_id
1 'polypeptide(L)'
;MTVRTLVLLGRLPHGTRARPADHAAADLAMERMGLAALAHRKVTELSGGEQARALFARALAQDTPLILADEPVAGLDPAAQITAMQVLTERAANGGAVLVALHDLGLAARHCSRLMLLHQGRVLADDTPAKVLTPDRLAHAFGLRAYYAETVDGPVFQPLAVI
;
A
#
# COMPACT_ATOMS: atom_id res chain seq x y z
N MET A 1 10.96 -2.23 -22.57
CA MET A 1 9.95 -1.25 -22.12
C MET A 1 10.56 -0.39 -21.04
N THR A 2 10.37 0.94 -21.07
CA THR A 2 10.85 1.86 -20.05
C THR A 2 9.89 1.92 -18.84
N VAL A 3 10.35 2.44 -17.70
CA VAL A 3 9.52 2.66 -16.51
C VAL A 3 8.30 3.53 -16.84
N ARG A 4 8.52 4.66 -17.54
CA ARG A 4 7.43 5.54 -17.98
C ARG A 4 6.40 4.82 -18.84
N THR A 5 6.84 3.99 -19.76
CA THR A 5 5.93 3.19 -20.60
C THR A 5 5.14 2.20 -19.75
N LEU A 6 5.77 1.52 -18.77
CA LEU A 6 5.09 0.62 -17.85
C LEU A 6 4.00 1.33 -17.06
N VAL A 7 4.33 2.49 -16.47
CA VAL A 7 3.38 3.27 -15.65
C VAL A 7 2.23 3.78 -16.51
N LEU A 8 2.52 4.23 -17.74
CA LEU A 8 1.49 4.70 -18.67
C LEU A 8 0.50 3.60 -19.09
N LEU A 9 0.88 2.30 -19.02
CA LEU A 9 -0.08 1.21 -19.22
C LEU A 9 -1.22 1.22 -18.18
N GLY A 10 -1.03 1.83 -17.02
CA GLY A 10 -2.09 2.07 -16.05
C GLY A 10 -3.23 2.94 -16.60
N ARG A 11 -2.99 3.73 -17.64
CA ARG A 11 -4.00 4.59 -18.26
C ARG A 11 -4.84 3.92 -19.34
N LEU A 12 -4.54 2.67 -19.71
CA LEU A 12 -5.31 1.94 -20.73
C LEU A 12 -6.84 1.90 -20.50
N PRO A 13 -7.34 1.80 -19.25
CA PRO A 13 -8.79 1.87 -19.01
C PRO A 13 -9.44 3.18 -19.44
N HIS A 14 -8.67 4.27 -19.59
CA HIS A 14 -9.17 5.58 -20.03
C HIS A 14 -9.12 5.78 -21.54
N GLY A 15 -8.55 4.83 -22.31
CA GLY A 15 -8.47 4.87 -23.77
C GLY A 15 -7.18 4.22 -24.30
N THR A 16 -7.20 3.83 -25.56
CA THR A 16 -6.06 3.14 -26.23
C THR A 16 -4.98 4.11 -26.72
N ARG A 17 -5.31 5.41 -26.88
CA ARG A 17 -4.36 6.44 -27.28
C ARG A 17 -4.10 7.37 -26.11
N ALA A 18 -2.86 7.41 -25.64
CA ALA A 18 -2.46 8.27 -24.53
C ALA A 18 -2.60 9.75 -24.91
N ARG A 19 -3.25 10.52 -24.06
CA ARG A 19 -3.45 11.96 -24.13
C ARG A 19 -2.45 12.69 -23.22
N PRO A 20 -2.26 14.01 -23.32
CA PRO A 20 -1.42 14.77 -22.41
C PRO A 20 -1.75 14.54 -20.92
N ALA A 21 -3.04 14.45 -20.57
CA ALA A 21 -3.48 14.16 -19.21
C ALA A 21 -3.04 12.78 -18.70
N ASP A 22 -2.96 11.79 -19.58
CA ASP A 22 -2.51 10.43 -19.22
C ASP A 22 -1.00 10.40 -18.94
N HIS A 23 -0.22 11.17 -19.70
CA HIS A 23 1.20 11.37 -19.44
C HIS A 23 1.43 12.10 -18.10
N ALA A 24 0.66 13.15 -17.82
CA ALA A 24 0.75 13.88 -16.55
C ALA A 24 0.40 12.99 -15.35
N ALA A 25 -0.63 12.15 -15.45
CA ALA A 25 -1.00 11.19 -14.40
C ALA A 25 0.11 10.15 -14.16
N ALA A 26 0.73 9.64 -15.24
CA ALA A 26 1.84 8.70 -15.13
C ALA A 26 3.08 9.36 -14.49
N ASP A 27 3.41 10.59 -14.89
CA ASP A 27 4.54 11.34 -14.34
C ASP A 27 4.33 11.62 -12.84
N LEU A 28 3.14 12.04 -12.43
CA LEU A 28 2.78 12.24 -11.01
C LEU A 28 2.89 10.95 -10.20
N ALA A 29 2.43 9.83 -10.74
CA ALA A 29 2.53 8.55 -10.07
C ALA A 29 4.00 8.11 -9.89
N MET A 30 4.85 8.33 -10.90
CA MET A 30 6.28 8.06 -10.81
C MET A 30 6.97 8.98 -9.78
N GLU A 31 6.63 10.26 -9.74
CA GLU A 31 7.18 11.22 -8.78
C GLU A 31 6.86 10.79 -7.35
N ARG A 32 5.59 10.45 -7.06
CA ARG A 32 5.15 9.97 -5.74
C ARG A 32 5.90 8.72 -5.27
N MET A 33 6.33 7.86 -6.18
CA MET A 33 7.09 6.65 -5.88
C MET A 33 8.61 6.80 -6.01
N GLY A 34 9.11 8.04 -6.19
CA GLY A 34 10.54 8.32 -6.31
C GLY A 34 11.19 7.73 -7.55
N LEU A 35 10.46 7.63 -8.67
CA LEU A 35 10.91 7.00 -9.91
C LEU A 35 11.20 8.00 -11.04
N ALA A 36 11.06 9.30 -10.80
CA ALA A 36 11.21 10.32 -11.84
C ALA A 36 12.56 10.21 -12.58
N ALA A 37 13.66 10.03 -11.86
CA ALA A 37 14.99 9.86 -12.43
C ALA A 37 15.17 8.56 -13.23
N LEU A 38 14.30 7.57 -13.01
CA LEU A 38 14.35 6.26 -13.66
C LEU A 38 13.35 6.13 -14.82
N ALA A 39 12.61 7.19 -15.16
CA ALA A 39 11.53 7.18 -16.15
C ALA A 39 11.91 6.56 -17.50
N HIS A 40 13.12 6.82 -17.97
CA HIS A 40 13.65 6.35 -19.25
C HIS A 40 14.44 5.03 -19.16
N ARG A 41 14.70 4.53 -17.94
CA ARG A 41 15.42 3.28 -17.74
C ARG A 41 14.56 2.08 -18.10
N LYS A 42 15.15 1.00 -18.60
CA LYS A 42 14.40 -0.24 -18.88
C LYS A 42 14.00 -0.91 -17.58
N VAL A 43 12.78 -1.46 -17.54
CA VAL A 43 12.25 -2.17 -16.36
C VAL A 43 13.15 -3.37 -15.99
N THR A 44 13.78 -4.00 -16.96
CA THR A 44 14.69 -5.14 -16.75
C THR A 44 16.04 -4.74 -16.12
N GLU A 45 16.32 -3.45 -16.02
CA GLU A 45 17.57 -2.91 -15.41
C GLU A 45 17.32 -2.40 -13.99
N LEU A 46 16.10 -2.51 -13.49
CA LEU A 46 15.71 -2.07 -12.16
C LEU A 46 16.01 -3.16 -11.11
N SER A 47 16.34 -2.74 -9.90
CA SER A 47 16.32 -3.60 -8.72
C SER A 47 14.89 -4.10 -8.42
N GLY A 48 14.77 -5.16 -7.62
CA GLY A 48 13.45 -5.69 -7.23
C GLY A 48 12.54 -4.64 -6.57
N GLY A 49 13.09 -3.82 -5.66
CA GLY A 49 12.34 -2.74 -5.01
C GLY A 49 11.95 -1.62 -5.97
N GLU A 50 12.82 -1.25 -6.95
CA GLU A 50 12.46 -0.29 -8.00
C GLU A 50 11.38 -0.83 -8.92
N GLN A 51 11.39 -2.14 -9.25
CA GLN A 51 10.33 -2.79 -10.02
C GLN A 51 9.01 -2.79 -9.27
N ALA A 52 9.01 -3.13 -7.96
CA ALA A 52 7.81 -3.10 -7.13
C ALA A 52 7.21 -1.69 -7.07
N ARG A 53 8.04 -0.65 -6.87
CA ARG A 53 7.61 0.76 -6.93
C ARG A 53 7.02 1.13 -8.30
N ALA A 54 7.62 0.64 -9.40
CA ALA A 54 7.12 0.94 -10.74
C ALA A 54 5.75 0.27 -11.02
N LEU A 55 5.54 -0.95 -10.51
CA LEU A 55 4.24 -1.62 -10.58
C LEU A 55 3.19 -0.91 -9.73
N PHE A 56 3.58 -0.44 -8.53
CA PHE A 56 2.71 0.35 -7.68
C PHE A 56 2.33 1.69 -8.34
N ALA A 57 3.31 2.41 -8.92
CA ALA A 57 3.06 3.64 -9.68
C ALA A 57 2.10 3.40 -10.86
N ARG A 58 2.21 2.26 -11.55
CA ARG A 58 1.27 1.86 -12.60
C ARG A 58 -0.16 1.74 -12.07
N ALA A 59 -0.34 1.15 -10.88
CA ALA A 59 -1.66 1.02 -10.26
C ALA A 59 -2.21 2.40 -9.87
N LEU A 60 -1.39 3.27 -9.29
CA LEU A 60 -1.77 4.65 -8.95
C LEU A 60 -2.18 5.47 -10.18
N ALA A 61 -1.47 5.30 -11.30
CA ALA A 61 -1.74 6.00 -12.55
C ALA A 61 -3.13 5.68 -13.13
N GLN A 62 -3.78 4.59 -12.72
CA GLN A 62 -5.17 4.28 -13.13
C GLN A 62 -6.16 5.35 -12.66
N ASP A 63 -5.87 6.01 -11.54
CA ASP A 63 -6.70 7.08 -10.95
C ASP A 63 -8.17 6.66 -10.81
N THR A 64 -8.40 5.48 -10.24
CA THR A 64 -9.73 4.92 -10.01
C THR A 64 -10.31 5.37 -8.67
N PRO A 65 -11.64 5.49 -8.52
CA PRO A 65 -12.26 5.84 -7.23
C PRO A 65 -12.04 4.79 -6.14
N LEU A 66 -11.79 3.53 -6.52
CA LEU A 66 -11.49 2.43 -5.60
C LEU A 66 -10.16 1.78 -5.99
N ILE A 67 -9.29 1.59 -5.00
CA ILE A 67 -8.06 0.79 -5.12
C ILE A 67 -8.24 -0.48 -4.28
N LEU A 68 -8.04 -1.63 -4.92
CA LEU A 68 -7.90 -2.93 -4.27
C LEU A 68 -6.44 -3.37 -4.41
N ALA A 69 -5.76 -3.61 -3.30
CA ALA A 69 -4.35 -3.97 -3.32
C ALA A 69 -4.09 -5.16 -2.38
N ASP A 70 -3.45 -6.18 -2.91
CA ASP A 70 -3.00 -7.34 -2.16
C ASP A 70 -1.50 -7.23 -1.95
N GLU A 71 -1.08 -7.10 -0.69
CA GLU A 71 0.31 -6.91 -0.26
C GLU A 71 1.11 -5.87 -1.07
N PRO A 72 0.59 -4.64 -1.24
CA PRO A 72 1.19 -3.68 -2.16
C PRO A 72 2.57 -3.18 -1.73
N VAL A 73 2.99 -3.50 -0.51
CA VAL A 73 4.29 -3.10 0.06
C VAL A 73 5.29 -4.24 0.11
N ALA A 74 4.92 -5.45 -0.37
CA ALA A 74 5.83 -6.58 -0.39
C ALA A 74 7.05 -6.30 -1.27
N GLY A 75 8.25 -6.65 -0.76
CA GLY A 75 9.51 -6.43 -1.47
C GLY A 75 10.00 -4.98 -1.52
N LEU A 76 9.32 -4.04 -0.88
CA LEU A 76 9.77 -2.67 -0.69
C LEU A 76 10.67 -2.55 0.54
N ASP A 77 11.65 -1.65 0.49
CA ASP A 77 12.38 -1.22 1.68
C ASP A 77 11.47 -0.42 2.63
N PRO A 78 11.82 -0.30 3.93
CA PRO A 78 10.94 0.35 4.92
C PRO A 78 10.51 1.77 4.55
N ALA A 79 11.37 2.58 3.93
CA ALA A 79 11.03 3.94 3.53
C ALA A 79 10.01 3.93 2.38
N ALA A 80 10.19 3.05 1.40
CA ALA A 80 9.26 2.89 0.28
C ALA A 80 7.91 2.31 0.74
N GLN A 81 7.90 1.41 1.75
CA GLN A 81 6.65 0.91 2.36
C GLN A 81 5.84 2.05 2.98
N ILE A 82 6.49 2.89 3.79
CA ILE A 82 5.84 4.05 4.42
C ILE A 82 5.30 5.00 3.33
N THR A 83 6.11 5.31 2.31
CA THR A 83 5.70 6.17 1.19
C THR A 83 4.47 5.61 0.48
N ALA A 84 4.46 4.31 0.16
CA ALA A 84 3.34 3.66 -0.49
C ALA A 84 2.05 3.74 0.35
N MET A 85 2.15 3.47 1.66
CA MET A 85 1.01 3.56 2.58
C MET A 85 0.51 5.00 2.74
N GLN A 86 1.41 6.00 2.80
CA GLN A 86 1.04 7.42 2.83
C GLN A 86 0.26 7.81 1.57
N VAL A 87 0.71 7.42 0.38
CA VAL A 87 0.01 7.68 -0.89
C VAL A 87 -1.39 7.08 -0.89
N LEU A 88 -1.57 5.87 -0.36
CA LEU A 88 -2.89 5.24 -0.23
C LEU A 88 -3.78 5.98 0.78
N THR A 89 -3.22 6.39 1.92
CA THR A 89 -3.94 7.17 2.95
C THR A 89 -4.40 8.53 2.39
N GLU A 90 -3.52 9.24 1.67
CA GLU A 90 -3.87 10.49 1.00
C GLU A 90 -4.98 10.29 -0.04
N ARG A 91 -4.95 9.19 -0.80
CA ARG A 91 -6.00 8.86 -1.76
C ARG A 91 -7.35 8.70 -1.07
N ALA A 92 -7.38 7.99 0.07
CA ALA A 92 -8.59 7.82 0.87
C ALA A 92 -9.08 9.16 1.45
N ALA A 93 -8.18 10.01 1.96
CA ALA A 93 -8.51 11.32 2.49
C ALA A 93 -9.09 12.27 1.43
N ASN A 94 -8.68 12.11 0.16
CA ASN A 94 -9.16 12.90 -0.97
C ASN A 94 -10.44 12.31 -1.64
N GLY A 95 -11.21 11.49 -0.93
CA GLY A 95 -12.51 10.98 -1.36
C GLY A 95 -12.46 9.69 -2.17
N GLY A 96 -11.28 9.06 -2.33
CA GLY A 96 -11.16 7.72 -2.86
C GLY A 96 -11.47 6.66 -1.80
N ALA A 97 -11.65 5.41 -2.23
CA ALA A 97 -11.73 4.25 -1.35
C ALA A 97 -10.50 3.36 -1.58
N VAL A 98 -9.94 2.84 -0.48
CA VAL A 98 -8.75 1.95 -0.54
C VAL A 98 -9.01 0.73 0.35
N LEU A 99 -8.88 -0.44 -0.23
CA LEU A 99 -8.88 -1.71 0.50
C LEU A 99 -7.56 -2.42 0.24
N VAL A 100 -6.81 -2.67 1.31
CA VAL A 100 -5.52 -3.35 1.23
C VAL A 100 -5.50 -4.60 2.09
N ALA A 101 -4.93 -5.69 1.58
CA ALA A 101 -4.52 -6.82 2.41
C ALA A 101 -3.06 -6.61 2.82
N LEU A 102 -2.77 -6.79 4.10
CA LEU A 102 -1.43 -6.59 4.68
C LEU A 102 -1.11 -7.69 5.69
N HIS A 103 0.13 -8.15 5.68
CA HIS A 103 0.68 -9.01 6.74
C HIS A 103 1.31 -8.19 7.87
N ASP A 104 1.82 -7.00 7.57
CA ASP A 104 2.41 -6.11 8.57
C ASP A 104 1.32 -5.39 9.36
N LEU A 105 1.09 -5.88 10.60
CA LEU A 105 0.09 -5.30 11.51
C LEU A 105 0.50 -3.90 12.01
N GLY A 106 1.79 -3.58 12.03
CA GLY A 106 2.28 -2.25 12.38
C GLY A 106 1.94 -1.21 11.32
N LEU A 107 2.19 -1.53 10.05
CA LEU A 107 1.76 -0.68 8.92
C LEU A 107 0.24 -0.56 8.86
N ALA A 108 -0.48 -1.67 9.06
CA ALA A 108 -1.94 -1.66 9.09
C ALA A 108 -2.48 -0.76 10.21
N ALA A 109 -1.94 -0.90 11.44
CA ALA A 109 -2.33 -0.08 12.59
C ALA A 109 -2.12 1.42 12.33
N ARG A 110 -0.99 1.76 11.70
CA ARG A 110 -0.55 3.14 11.52
C ARG A 110 -1.25 3.88 10.38
N HIS A 111 -1.59 3.16 9.31
CA HIS A 111 -2.06 3.78 8.07
C HIS A 111 -3.52 3.52 7.74
N CYS A 112 -4.15 2.50 8.32
CA CYS A 112 -5.54 2.18 8.03
C CYS A 112 -6.47 2.77 9.10
N SER A 113 -7.55 3.42 8.67
CA SER A 113 -8.58 3.95 9.56
C SER A 113 -9.48 2.85 10.15
N ARG A 114 -9.57 1.70 9.46
CA ARG A 114 -10.40 0.55 9.81
C ARG A 114 -9.66 -0.73 9.46
N LEU A 115 -9.71 -1.72 10.32
CA LEU A 115 -9.15 -3.04 10.09
C LEU A 115 -10.25 -4.09 10.10
N MET A 116 -10.16 -5.02 9.15
CA MET A 116 -10.93 -6.24 9.13
C MET A 116 -9.98 -7.42 9.39
N LEU A 117 -10.12 -8.06 10.54
CA LEU A 117 -9.32 -9.21 10.92
C LEU A 117 -10.01 -10.48 10.45
N LEU A 118 -9.32 -11.23 9.58
CA LEU A 118 -9.80 -12.50 9.06
C LEU A 118 -9.12 -13.66 9.78
N HIS A 119 -9.90 -14.67 10.16
CA HIS A 119 -9.39 -15.92 10.71
C HIS A 119 -10.23 -17.09 10.22
N GLN A 120 -9.60 -18.14 9.68
CA GLN A 120 -10.24 -19.34 9.16
C GLN A 120 -11.41 -19.06 8.20
N GLY A 121 -11.22 -18.10 7.28
CA GLY A 121 -12.23 -17.73 6.27
C GLY A 121 -13.43 -16.92 6.81
N ARG A 122 -13.34 -16.41 8.04
CA ARG A 122 -14.40 -15.59 8.67
C ARG A 122 -13.86 -14.27 9.18
N VAL A 123 -14.70 -13.26 9.22
CA VAL A 123 -14.40 -11.97 9.86
C VAL A 123 -14.47 -12.16 11.37
N LEU A 124 -13.33 -12.06 12.04
CA LEU A 124 -13.21 -12.15 13.49
C LEU A 124 -13.49 -10.79 14.16
N ALA A 125 -13.06 -9.71 13.54
CA ALA A 125 -13.29 -8.36 14.02
C ALA A 125 -13.26 -7.37 12.85
N ASP A 126 -13.96 -6.25 13.00
CA ASP A 126 -14.06 -5.17 12.03
C ASP A 126 -14.32 -3.85 12.77
N ASP A 127 -13.28 -3.04 13.01
CA ASP A 127 -13.35 -1.77 13.73
C ASP A 127 -12.03 -0.97 13.52
N THR A 128 -11.81 0.06 14.31
CA THR A 128 -10.55 0.80 14.37
C THR A 128 -9.38 -0.09 14.80
N PRO A 129 -8.14 0.22 14.43
CA PRO A 129 -6.96 -0.58 14.76
C PRO A 129 -6.86 -0.95 16.24
N ALA A 130 -7.02 0.02 17.14
CA ALA A 130 -6.95 -0.20 18.59
C ALA A 130 -7.97 -1.22 19.11
N LYS A 131 -9.17 -1.24 18.53
CA LYS A 131 -10.22 -2.18 18.92
C LYS A 131 -10.04 -3.56 18.28
N VAL A 132 -9.39 -3.65 17.12
CA VAL A 132 -9.16 -4.92 16.43
C VAL A 132 -7.94 -5.64 16.97
N LEU A 133 -6.82 -4.94 17.18
CA LEU A 133 -5.53 -5.51 17.58
C LEU A 133 -5.40 -5.70 19.09
N THR A 134 -6.41 -6.34 19.70
CA THR A 134 -6.39 -6.67 21.14
C THR A 134 -5.56 -7.93 21.42
N PRO A 135 -4.98 -8.06 22.66
CA PRO A 135 -4.20 -9.23 23.02
C PRO A 135 -4.94 -10.56 22.76
N ASP A 136 -6.22 -10.67 23.13
CA ASP A 136 -7.01 -11.88 22.99
C ASP A 136 -7.19 -12.27 21.51
N ARG A 137 -7.46 -11.30 20.64
CA ARG A 137 -7.62 -11.55 19.21
C ARG A 137 -6.31 -11.90 18.53
N LEU A 138 -5.22 -11.27 18.93
CA LEU A 138 -3.88 -11.57 18.42
C LEU A 138 -3.44 -12.98 18.82
N ALA A 139 -3.71 -13.36 20.06
CA ALA A 139 -3.50 -14.73 20.53
C ALA A 139 -4.33 -15.72 19.74
N HIS A 140 -5.63 -15.45 19.58
CA HIS A 140 -6.56 -16.35 18.89
C HIS A 140 -6.26 -16.48 17.38
N ALA A 141 -6.03 -15.36 16.69
CA ALA A 141 -5.91 -15.36 15.24
C ALA A 141 -4.51 -15.76 14.74
N PHE A 142 -3.46 -15.37 15.48
CA PHE A 142 -2.06 -15.51 15.07
C PHE A 142 -1.19 -16.29 16.04
N GLY A 143 -1.69 -16.66 17.22
CA GLY A 143 -0.85 -17.27 18.26
C GLY A 143 0.25 -16.30 18.75
N LEU A 144 -0.01 -15.00 18.78
CA LEU A 144 0.96 -13.95 19.07
C LEU A 144 0.63 -13.21 20.36
N ARG A 145 1.67 -12.96 21.15
CA ARG A 145 1.68 -11.88 22.14
C ARG A 145 2.38 -10.68 21.53
N ALA A 146 1.75 -9.51 21.59
CA ALA A 146 2.26 -8.27 21.00
C ALA A 146 2.11 -7.09 21.96
N TYR A 147 2.92 -6.07 21.74
CA TYR A 147 2.78 -4.74 22.35
C TYR A 147 2.02 -3.84 21.36
N TYR A 148 1.01 -3.14 21.87
CA TYR A 148 0.30 -2.10 21.14
C TYR A 148 0.17 -0.87 22.05
N ALA A 149 0.50 0.30 21.53
CA ALA A 149 0.32 1.58 22.22
C ALA A 149 0.03 2.70 21.23
N GLU A 150 -0.85 3.62 21.63
CA GLU A 150 -1.01 4.91 20.97
C GLU A 150 0.10 5.85 21.46
N THR A 151 0.81 6.49 20.55
CA THR A 151 1.87 7.45 20.83
C THR A 151 1.59 8.78 20.15
N VAL A 152 2.38 9.81 20.48
CA VAL A 152 2.29 11.13 19.82
C VAL A 152 2.56 11.06 18.30
N ASP A 153 3.34 10.06 17.86
CA ASP A 153 3.66 9.82 16.46
C ASP A 153 2.72 8.80 15.79
N GLY A 154 1.64 8.41 16.47
CA GLY A 154 0.67 7.42 16.04
C GLY A 154 0.86 6.03 16.67
N PRO A 155 0.06 5.04 16.28
CA PRO A 155 0.09 3.72 16.90
C PRO A 155 1.41 2.99 16.62
N VAL A 156 1.87 2.26 17.64
CA VAL A 156 3.03 1.36 17.58
C VAL A 156 2.54 -0.06 17.84
N PHE A 157 2.90 -0.98 16.97
CA PHE A 157 2.63 -2.40 17.11
C PHE A 157 3.94 -3.18 17.01
N GLN A 158 4.20 -4.05 17.99
CA GLN A 158 5.41 -4.87 18.03
C GLN A 158 5.06 -6.30 18.45
N PRO A 159 5.24 -7.33 17.58
CA PRO A 159 5.20 -8.71 18.02
C PRO A 159 6.30 -8.99 19.05
N LEU A 160 5.96 -9.72 20.12
CA LEU A 160 6.88 -10.01 21.24
C LEU A 160 7.21 -11.50 21.34
N ALA A 161 6.22 -12.38 21.17
CA ALA A 161 6.40 -13.81 21.30
C ALA A 161 5.29 -14.58 20.58
N VAL A 162 5.59 -15.81 20.20
CA VAL A 162 4.61 -16.84 19.83
C VAL A 162 4.11 -17.50 21.12
N ILE A 163 2.81 -17.83 21.22
CA ILE A 163 2.15 -18.46 22.37
C ILE A 163 1.40 -19.72 21.92
#